data_0eb04ebab52f492ba191bf9aadc71f95
#
_entry.id   0eb04ebab52f492ba191bf9aadc71f95
#
_cell.length_a   1.000
_cell.length_b   1.000
_cell.length_c   1.000
_cell.angle_alpha   90.00
_cell.angle_beta   90.00
_cell.angle_gamma   90.00
#
_symmetry.space_group_name_H-M   'P 1'
#
loop_
_entity.id
_entity.type
_entity.pdbx_description
1 polymer ?
#
loop_
_entity_poly.entity_id
_entity_poly.type
_entity_poly.pdbx_seq_one_letter_code
_entity_poly.pdbx_strand_id
1 'polypeptide(L)'
;MKQTFITSYLTFYMKASVALEGVFIKTSNPNTILKVIPLGSQNKTIPVEQVASVDDSFSLDFKSFAWGVIFTIIGFSMMRNSFVGGLILAAYGVLTVLSAFQTLLVLNLTSGGSHVISAVVFEKANLENCKETIEALILNRYDDTNTRKHTDRMMQNADQNADRMIDALKNK
;
A
#
# COMPACT_ATOMS: atom_id res chain seq x y z
N MET A 1 -11.64 -2.87 -7.51
CA MET A 1 -10.44 -3.65 -7.91
C MET A 1 -9.73 -4.14 -6.66
N LYS A 2 -9.24 -5.40 -6.63
CA LYS A 2 -8.51 -5.94 -5.48
C LYS A 2 -7.19 -6.54 -5.97
N GLN A 3 -6.09 -6.10 -5.39
CA GLN A 3 -4.75 -6.64 -5.64
C GLN A 3 -4.20 -7.27 -4.37
N THR A 4 -3.43 -8.34 -4.53
CA THR A 4 -2.84 -9.09 -3.41
C THR A 4 -1.36 -9.28 -3.66
N PHE A 5 -0.54 -9.08 -2.62
CA PHE A 5 0.91 -9.11 -2.69
C PHE A 5 1.48 -10.14 -1.71
N ILE A 6 2.50 -10.88 -2.13
CA ILE A 6 3.22 -11.80 -1.26
C ILE A 6 4.14 -10.97 -0.35
N THR A 7 4.01 -11.17 0.96
CA THR A 7 4.81 -10.44 1.96
C THR A 7 6.07 -11.19 2.41
N SER A 8 6.07 -12.53 2.24
CA SER A 8 7.21 -13.38 2.61
C SER A 8 7.18 -14.68 1.83
N TYR A 9 8.35 -15.19 1.42
CA TYR A 9 8.50 -16.50 0.78
C TYR A 9 8.29 -17.67 1.73
N LEU A 10 8.35 -17.44 3.04
CA LEU A 10 8.07 -18.45 4.06
C LEU A 10 6.57 -18.66 4.27
N THR A 11 5.77 -17.62 4.00
CA THR A 11 4.32 -17.62 4.24
C THR A 11 3.57 -17.20 2.98
N PHE A 12 3.68 -18.00 1.91
CA PHE A 12 3.00 -17.74 0.62
C PHE A 12 1.48 -17.57 0.72
N TYR A 13 0.86 -18.19 1.73
CA TYR A 13 -0.57 -18.08 2.02
C TYR A 13 -0.97 -16.75 2.65
N MET A 14 0.00 -16.01 3.23
CA MET A 14 -0.24 -14.71 3.85
C MET A 14 0.10 -13.61 2.87
N LYS A 15 -0.93 -12.93 2.41
CA LYS A 15 -0.81 -11.88 1.41
C LYS A 15 -1.29 -10.55 1.98
N ALA A 16 -0.54 -9.50 1.76
CA ALA A 16 -1.07 -8.16 1.86
C ALA A 16 -2.09 -7.93 0.74
N SER A 17 -3.12 -7.16 0.99
CA SER A 17 -4.09 -6.81 -0.04
C SER A 17 -4.44 -5.34 -0.01
N VAL A 18 -4.64 -4.79 -1.20
CA VAL A 18 -5.19 -3.46 -1.43
C VAL A 18 -6.45 -3.62 -2.27
N ALA A 19 -7.56 -3.16 -1.75
CA ALA A 19 -8.83 -3.14 -2.46
C ALA A 19 -9.31 -1.71 -2.64
N LEU A 20 -9.63 -1.35 -3.88
CA LEU A 20 -10.17 -0.05 -4.24
C LEU A 20 -11.69 -0.23 -4.40
N GLU A 21 -12.45 0.36 -3.49
CA GLU A 21 -13.92 0.30 -3.46
C GLU A 21 -14.49 1.72 -3.46
N GLY A 22 -14.87 2.20 -4.63
CA GLY A 22 -15.38 3.56 -4.81
C GLY A 22 -14.35 4.61 -4.37
N VAL A 23 -14.67 5.33 -3.31
CA VAL A 23 -13.82 6.39 -2.73
C VAL A 23 -12.93 5.91 -1.57
N PHE A 24 -12.86 4.60 -1.34
CA PHE A 24 -12.10 4.03 -0.22
C PHE A 24 -10.99 3.09 -0.71
N ILE A 25 -9.84 3.21 -0.08
CA ILE A 25 -8.72 2.28 -0.19
C ILE A 25 -8.74 1.40 1.06
N LYS A 26 -9.07 0.12 0.88
CA LYS A 26 -9.02 -0.87 1.95
C LYS A 26 -7.70 -1.62 1.86
N THR A 27 -6.94 -1.60 2.93
CA THR A 27 -5.66 -2.30 3.02
C THR A 27 -5.72 -3.37 4.10
N SER A 28 -5.10 -4.50 3.83
CA SER A 28 -4.90 -5.57 4.80
C SER A 28 -3.46 -6.00 4.76
N ASN A 29 -2.76 -5.84 5.88
CA ASN A 29 -1.35 -6.20 6.01
C ASN A 29 -1.20 -7.26 7.09
N PRO A 30 -0.72 -8.48 6.75
CA PRO A 30 -0.54 -9.54 7.74
C PRO A 30 0.63 -9.24 8.68
N ASN A 31 0.40 -9.42 9.98
CA ASN A 31 1.44 -9.36 10.99
C ASN A 31 1.98 -10.76 11.28
N THR A 32 3.30 -10.90 11.32
CA THR A 32 3.97 -12.17 11.56
C THR A 32 5.12 -12.04 12.54
N ILE A 33 5.35 -13.08 13.34
CA ILE A 33 6.62 -13.28 14.09
C ILE A 33 7.52 -14.16 13.25
N LEU A 34 8.79 -13.74 13.08
CA LEU A 34 9.82 -14.46 12.30
C LEU A 34 9.37 -14.83 10.88
N LYS A 35 8.39 -14.10 10.35
CA LYS A 35 7.78 -14.32 9.01
C LYS A 35 7.16 -15.72 8.82
N VAL A 36 6.87 -16.44 9.90
CA VAL A 36 6.28 -17.80 9.89
C VAL A 36 4.98 -17.86 10.68
N ILE A 37 4.96 -17.26 11.87
CA ILE A 37 3.82 -17.38 12.78
C ILE A 37 2.87 -16.18 12.54
N PRO A 38 1.62 -16.41 12.07
CA PRO A 38 0.65 -15.34 11.90
C PRO A 38 0.15 -14.84 13.26
N LEU A 39 0.20 -13.53 13.46
CA LEU A 39 -0.36 -12.85 14.63
C LEU A 39 -1.73 -12.22 14.34
N GLY A 40 -2.14 -12.19 13.09
CA GLY A 40 -3.34 -11.52 12.63
C GLY A 40 -3.08 -10.60 11.44
N SER A 41 -4.03 -9.76 11.11
CA SER A 41 -3.89 -8.76 10.04
C SER A 41 -4.28 -7.38 10.53
N GLN A 42 -3.55 -6.38 10.07
CA GLN A 42 -3.88 -4.97 10.27
C GLN A 42 -4.71 -4.50 9.08
N ASN A 43 -6.00 -4.28 9.31
CA ASN A 43 -6.92 -3.80 8.29
C ASN A 43 -7.14 -2.30 8.48
N LYS A 44 -7.03 -1.55 7.38
CA LYS A 44 -7.29 -0.10 7.37
C LYS A 44 -8.18 0.26 6.19
N THR A 45 -9.11 1.17 6.41
CA THR A 45 -9.92 1.78 5.36
C THR A 45 -9.60 3.27 5.32
N ILE A 46 -9.10 3.74 4.19
CA ILE A 46 -8.60 5.11 4.01
C ILE A 46 -9.43 5.74 2.90
N PRO A 47 -10.11 6.87 3.14
CA PRO A 47 -10.72 7.64 2.07
C PRO A 47 -9.65 8.18 1.10
N VAL A 48 -9.90 8.10 -0.20
CA VAL A 48 -8.96 8.61 -1.23
C VAL A 48 -8.63 10.09 -1.00
N GLU A 49 -9.58 10.87 -0.50
CA GLU A 49 -9.41 12.29 -0.17
C GLU A 49 -8.38 12.58 0.92
N GLN A 50 -8.09 11.57 1.76
CA GLN A 50 -7.10 11.69 2.83
C GLN A 50 -5.70 11.27 2.37
N VAL A 51 -5.51 10.79 1.15
CA VAL A 51 -4.21 10.42 0.62
C VAL A 51 -3.59 11.64 -0.06
N ALA A 52 -2.47 12.09 0.47
CA ALA A 52 -1.72 13.23 -0.05
C ALA A 52 -0.74 12.82 -1.15
N SER A 53 -0.03 11.69 -0.96
CA SER A 53 0.87 11.11 -1.95
C SER A 53 0.96 9.60 -1.78
N VAL A 54 1.41 8.94 -2.85
CA VAL A 54 1.69 7.51 -2.87
C VAL A 54 3.12 7.32 -3.34
N ASP A 55 3.95 6.79 -2.45
CA ASP A 55 5.36 6.60 -2.73
C ASP A 55 5.72 5.11 -2.72
N ASP A 56 6.66 4.72 -3.54
CA ASP A 56 7.28 3.41 -3.47
C ASP A 56 8.73 3.53 -3.04
N SER A 57 9.17 2.60 -2.23
CA SER A 57 10.55 2.57 -1.76
C SER A 57 11.04 1.13 -1.56
N PHE A 58 12.33 0.94 -1.74
CA PHE A 58 13.00 -0.30 -1.39
C PHE A 58 13.38 -0.27 0.10
N SER A 59 13.15 -1.39 0.80
CA SER A 59 13.56 -1.55 2.18
C SER A 59 14.21 -2.90 2.41
N LEU A 60 15.29 -2.90 3.18
CA LEU A 60 15.91 -4.11 3.67
C LEU A 60 15.55 -4.29 5.15
N ASP A 61 14.80 -5.37 5.44
CA ASP A 61 14.58 -5.80 6.82
C ASP A 61 15.85 -6.43 7.38
N PHE A 62 16.72 -5.56 7.91
CA PHE A 62 18.04 -5.97 8.38
C PHE A 62 17.99 -7.05 9.48
N LYS A 63 16.95 -7.02 10.31
CA LYS A 63 16.76 -8.03 11.35
C LYS A 63 16.52 -9.42 10.74
N SER A 64 15.60 -9.53 9.80
CA SER A 64 15.33 -10.79 9.10
C SER A 64 16.52 -11.23 8.26
N PHE A 65 17.22 -10.28 7.63
CA PHE A 65 18.44 -10.57 6.88
C PHE A 65 19.53 -11.22 7.75
N ALA A 66 19.86 -10.59 8.89
CA ALA A 66 20.87 -11.11 9.81
C ALA A 66 20.52 -12.50 10.35
N TRP A 67 19.27 -12.69 10.80
CA TRP A 67 18.81 -14.02 11.25
C TRP A 67 18.84 -15.06 10.13
N GLY A 68 18.43 -14.69 8.91
CA GLY A 68 18.49 -15.60 7.77
C GLY A 68 19.91 -16.06 7.45
N VAL A 69 20.88 -15.14 7.48
CA VAL A 69 22.31 -15.49 7.28
C VAL A 69 22.80 -16.44 8.37
N ILE A 70 22.48 -16.17 9.64
CA ILE A 70 22.87 -17.04 10.77
C ILE A 70 22.30 -18.44 10.58
N PHE A 71 21.00 -18.57 10.30
CA PHE A 71 20.36 -19.89 10.08
C PHE A 71 20.94 -20.61 8.87
N THR A 72 21.29 -19.90 7.81
CA THR A 72 21.92 -20.48 6.63
C THR A 72 23.28 -21.09 6.98
N ILE A 73 24.15 -20.36 7.70
CA ILE A 73 25.47 -20.83 8.11
C ILE A 73 25.36 -22.05 9.06
N ILE A 74 24.47 -21.96 10.06
CA ILE A 74 24.23 -23.07 11.00
C ILE A 74 23.70 -24.29 10.24
N GLY A 75 22.74 -24.10 9.31
CA GLY A 75 22.18 -25.17 8.51
C GLY A 75 23.24 -25.92 7.69
N PHE A 76 24.13 -25.21 7.00
CA PHE A 76 25.23 -25.80 6.25
C PHE A 76 26.21 -26.55 7.18
N SER A 77 26.52 -25.97 8.33
CA SER A 77 27.40 -26.60 9.33
C SER A 77 26.80 -27.90 9.88
N MET A 78 25.48 -27.92 10.09
CA MET A 78 24.75 -29.08 10.63
C MET A 78 24.60 -30.22 9.62
N MET A 79 24.68 -29.96 8.30
CA MET A 79 24.60 -30.99 7.26
C MET A 79 25.61 -32.12 7.45
N ARG A 80 26.73 -31.83 8.09
CA ARG A 80 27.78 -32.81 8.34
C ARG A 80 27.34 -33.91 9.35
N ASN A 81 26.47 -33.55 10.29
CA ASN A 81 26.00 -34.49 11.34
C ASN A 81 24.57 -35.00 11.02
N SER A 82 23.74 -34.17 10.44
CA SER A 82 22.36 -34.49 10.07
C SER A 82 22.01 -33.76 8.74
N PHE A 83 22.14 -34.50 7.65
CA PHE A 83 21.94 -33.93 6.31
C PHE A 83 20.55 -33.33 6.14
N VAL A 84 19.50 -34.06 6.53
CA VAL A 84 18.12 -33.63 6.38
C VAL A 84 17.81 -32.40 7.26
N GLY A 85 18.21 -32.43 8.51
CA GLY A 85 18.01 -31.31 9.44
C GLY A 85 18.77 -30.05 8.99
N GLY A 86 20.02 -30.20 8.56
CA GLY A 86 20.85 -29.12 8.03
C GLY A 86 20.25 -28.51 6.75
N LEU A 87 19.74 -29.36 5.84
CA LEU A 87 19.12 -28.91 4.62
C LEU A 87 17.85 -28.05 4.87
N ILE A 88 16.99 -28.53 5.77
CA ILE A 88 15.76 -27.79 6.14
C ILE A 88 16.12 -26.42 6.75
N LEU A 89 17.09 -26.40 7.67
CA LEU A 89 17.50 -25.18 8.35
C LEU A 89 18.19 -24.19 7.39
N ALA A 90 19.03 -24.69 6.48
CA ALA A 90 19.66 -23.88 5.44
C ALA A 90 18.61 -23.28 4.47
N ALA A 91 17.67 -24.09 4.00
CA ALA A 91 16.59 -23.64 3.15
C ALA A 91 15.73 -22.56 3.83
N TYR A 92 15.38 -22.75 5.11
CA TYR A 92 14.69 -21.74 5.90
C TYR A 92 15.50 -20.43 5.98
N GLY A 93 16.80 -20.51 6.24
CA GLY A 93 17.69 -19.35 6.29
C GLY A 93 17.73 -18.59 4.97
N VAL A 94 17.91 -19.29 3.85
CA VAL A 94 17.91 -18.69 2.50
C VAL A 94 16.59 -18.00 2.18
N LEU A 95 15.46 -18.67 2.43
CA LEU A 95 14.15 -18.06 2.20
C LEU A 95 13.90 -16.83 3.07
N THR A 96 14.44 -16.83 4.31
CA THR A 96 14.37 -15.67 5.21
C THR A 96 15.18 -14.50 4.67
N VAL A 97 16.40 -14.76 4.15
CA VAL A 97 17.24 -13.74 3.49
C VAL A 97 16.53 -13.15 2.29
N LEU A 98 15.99 -13.98 1.40
CA LEU A 98 15.24 -13.52 0.23
C LEU A 98 14.02 -12.67 0.62
N SER A 99 13.32 -13.05 1.70
CA SER A 99 12.15 -12.31 2.21
C SER A 99 12.52 -11.01 2.93
N ALA A 100 13.80 -10.77 3.22
CA ALA A 100 14.25 -9.52 3.83
C ALA A 100 14.28 -8.35 2.83
N PHE A 101 14.40 -8.66 1.54
CA PHE A 101 14.34 -7.65 0.47
C PHE A 101 12.88 -7.34 0.16
N GLN A 102 12.46 -6.13 0.52
CA GLN A 102 11.06 -5.72 0.42
C GLN A 102 10.92 -4.45 -0.42
N THR A 103 9.81 -4.36 -1.14
CA THR A 103 9.32 -3.11 -1.71
C THR A 103 8.16 -2.63 -0.84
N LEU A 104 8.17 -1.37 -0.49
CA LEU A 104 7.16 -0.72 0.34
C LEU A 104 6.32 0.20 -0.52
N LEU A 105 5.01 0.13 -0.39
CA LEU A 105 4.08 1.15 -0.86
C LEU A 105 3.66 1.98 0.35
N VAL A 106 3.97 3.26 0.31
CA VAL A 106 3.71 4.21 1.40
C VAL A 106 2.60 5.14 0.97
N LEU A 107 1.46 5.07 1.66
CA LEU A 107 0.35 6.00 1.51
C LEU A 107 0.52 7.11 2.55
N ASN A 108 0.90 8.29 2.13
CA ASN A 108 0.99 9.46 3.00
C ASN A 108 -0.38 10.11 3.12
N LEU A 109 -0.81 10.34 4.34
CA LEU A 109 -2.12 10.92 4.63
C LEU A 109 -1.99 12.42 4.87
N THR A 110 -3.00 13.18 4.47
CA THR A 110 -3.11 14.63 4.72
C THR A 110 -3.09 14.97 6.21
N SER A 111 -3.43 14.02 7.08
CA SER A 111 -3.34 14.15 8.55
C SER A 111 -1.91 14.07 9.10
N GLY A 112 -0.89 13.87 8.25
CA GLY A 112 0.52 13.70 8.64
C GLY A 112 0.91 12.27 9.01
N GLY A 113 -0.02 11.30 8.95
CA GLY A 113 0.28 9.88 9.13
C GLY A 113 0.69 9.21 7.82
N SER A 114 1.37 8.05 7.92
CA SER A 114 1.64 7.19 6.79
C SER A 114 1.12 5.78 7.02
N HIS A 115 0.71 5.11 5.95
CA HIS A 115 0.36 3.70 5.98
C HIS A 115 1.24 2.94 4.99
N VAL A 116 1.96 1.94 5.50
CA VAL A 116 2.96 1.20 4.73
C VAL A 116 2.43 -0.20 4.43
N ILE A 117 2.52 -0.59 3.18
CA ILE A 117 2.21 -1.94 2.70
C ILE A 117 3.52 -2.52 2.18
N SER A 118 3.93 -3.65 2.74
CA SER A 118 5.17 -4.32 2.36
C SER A 118 4.89 -5.52 1.47
N ALA A 119 5.71 -5.69 0.43
CA ALA A 119 5.71 -6.85 -0.43
C ALA A 119 7.16 -7.31 -0.71
N VAL A 120 7.34 -8.56 -1.08
CA VAL A 120 8.66 -9.04 -1.52
C VAL A 120 9.07 -8.35 -2.82
N VAL A 121 10.39 -8.21 -3.04
CA VAL A 121 10.93 -7.45 -4.18
C VAL A 121 10.43 -7.92 -5.54
N PHE A 122 10.10 -9.21 -5.70
CA PHE A 122 9.57 -9.75 -6.96
C PHE A 122 8.13 -9.31 -7.27
N GLU A 123 7.39 -8.79 -6.28
CA GLU A 123 6.07 -8.19 -6.47
C GLU A 123 6.14 -6.68 -6.84
N LYS A 124 7.35 -6.15 -7.09
CA LYS A 124 7.56 -4.72 -7.38
C LYS A 124 6.67 -4.24 -8.52
N ALA A 125 6.62 -4.96 -9.64
CA ALA A 125 5.81 -4.56 -10.79
C ALA A 125 4.29 -4.51 -10.47
N ASN A 126 3.78 -5.47 -9.68
CA ASN A 126 2.40 -5.48 -9.24
C ASN A 126 2.10 -4.30 -8.30
N LEU A 127 3.08 -3.93 -7.48
CA LEU A 127 2.98 -2.84 -6.53
C LEU A 127 3.03 -1.48 -7.24
N GLU A 128 3.87 -1.33 -8.28
CA GLU A 128 3.90 -0.16 -9.16
C GLU A 128 2.57 0.04 -9.89
N ASN A 129 1.99 -1.01 -10.46
CA ASN A 129 0.65 -0.96 -11.08
C ASN A 129 -0.44 -0.55 -10.06
N CYS A 130 -0.32 -1.01 -8.81
CA CYS A 130 -1.22 -0.58 -7.73
C CYS A 130 -1.08 0.91 -7.43
N LYS A 131 0.16 1.41 -7.35
CA LYS A 131 0.49 2.82 -7.15
C LYS A 131 -0.16 3.66 -8.26
N GLU A 132 0.11 3.35 -9.53
CA GLU A 132 -0.46 4.08 -10.68
C GLU A 132 -2.00 4.12 -10.63
N THR A 133 -2.62 3.00 -10.25
CA THR A 133 -4.08 2.94 -10.12
C THR A 133 -4.59 3.86 -9.02
N ILE A 134 -3.90 3.93 -7.88
CA ILE A 134 -4.27 4.83 -6.77
C ILE A 134 -4.05 6.29 -7.18
N GLU A 135 -2.93 6.60 -7.82
CA GLU A 135 -2.62 7.94 -8.33
C GLU A 135 -3.68 8.41 -9.33
N ALA A 136 -4.11 7.55 -10.26
CA ALA A 136 -5.19 7.85 -11.19
C ALA A 136 -6.52 8.14 -10.49
N LEU A 137 -6.83 7.41 -9.40
CA LEU A 137 -8.03 7.69 -8.59
C LEU A 137 -7.94 9.04 -7.88
N ILE A 138 -6.78 9.40 -7.35
CA ILE A 138 -6.54 10.69 -6.71
C ILE A 138 -6.73 11.81 -7.74
N LEU A 139 -6.12 11.70 -8.92
CA LEU A 139 -6.23 12.68 -10.00
C LEU A 139 -7.69 12.87 -10.46
N ASN A 140 -8.40 11.77 -10.73
CA ASN A 140 -9.81 11.83 -11.12
C ASN A 140 -10.68 12.53 -10.07
N ARG A 141 -10.34 12.34 -8.79
CA ARG A 141 -11.06 12.98 -7.70
C ARG A 141 -10.80 14.48 -7.62
N TYR A 142 -9.57 14.90 -7.85
CA TYR A 142 -9.22 16.32 -7.93
C TYR A 142 -9.95 17.02 -9.10
N ASP A 143 -10.03 16.38 -10.26
CA ASP A 143 -10.71 16.92 -11.42
C ASP A 143 -12.23 17.04 -11.19
N ASP A 144 -12.87 16.01 -10.62
CA ASP A 144 -14.30 16.05 -10.27
C ASP A 144 -14.60 17.17 -9.25
N THR A 145 -13.77 17.33 -8.24
CA THR A 145 -13.92 18.37 -7.22
C THR A 145 -13.74 19.78 -7.80
N ASN A 146 -12.78 19.97 -8.71
CA ASN A 146 -12.57 21.25 -9.38
C ASN A 146 -13.72 21.59 -10.33
N THR A 147 -14.22 20.62 -11.07
CA THR A 147 -15.36 20.80 -11.98
C THR A 147 -16.61 21.18 -11.21
N ARG A 148 -16.91 20.52 -10.09
CA ARG A 148 -18.04 20.89 -9.22
C ARG A 148 -17.92 22.30 -8.67
N LYS A 149 -16.76 22.69 -8.14
CA LYS A 149 -16.52 24.05 -7.65
C LYS A 149 -16.68 25.12 -8.74
N HIS A 150 -16.28 24.79 -9.97
CA HIS A 150 -16.47 25.69 -11.12
C HIS A 150 -17.95 25.82 -11.49
N THR A 151 -18.67 24.71 -11.52
CA THR A 151 -20.10 24.68 -11.83
C THR A 151 -20.90 25.44 -10.77
N ASP A 152 -20.62 25.22 -9.49
CA ASP A 152 -21.29 25.93 -8.39
C ASP A 152 -21.06 27.42 -8.44
N ARG A 153 -19.84 27.89 -8.76
CA ARG A 153 -19.51 29.29 -8.94
C ARG A 153 -20.24 29.89 -10.15
N MET A 154 -20.32 29.15 -11.25
CA MET A 154 -21.07 29.59 -12.44
C MET A 154 -22.56 29.72 -12.13
N MET A 155 -23.16 28.76 -11.41
CA MET A 155 -24.55 28.84 -10.98
C MET A 155 -24.80 30.05 -10.07
N GLN A 156 -23.97 30.25 -9.05
CA GLN A 156 -24.07 31.41 -8.16
C GLN A 156 -23.96 32.76 -8.90
N ASN A 157 -23.05 32.86 -9.86
CA ASN A 157 -22.91 34.07 -10.68
C ASN A 157 -24.11 34.27 -11.58
N ALA A 158 -24.70 33.22 -12.14
CA ALA A 158 -25.92 33.31 -12.96
C ALA A 158 -27.11 33.77 -12.13
N ASP A 159 -27.30 33.21 -10.91
CA ASP A 159 -28.37 33.62 -10.00
C ASP A 159 -28.22 35.08 -9.57
N GLN A 160 -27.03 35.53 -9.19
CA GLN A 160 -26.76 36.92 -8.83
C GLN A 160 -27.01 37.89 -10.00
N ASN A 161 -26.69 37.50 -11.24
CA ASN A 161 -26.94 38.30 -12.40
C ASN A 161 -28.44 38.35 -12.73
N ALA A 162 -29.17 37.25 -12.53
CA ALA A 162 -30.63 37.22 -12.68
C ALA A 162 -31.32 38.15 -11.66
N ASP A 163 -30.92 38.11 -10.40
CA ASP A 163 -31.44 38.98 -9.36
C ASP A 163 -31.20 40.47 -9.65
N ARG A 164 -29.98 40.81 -10.10
CA ARG A 164 -29.66 42.20 -10.52
C ARG A 164 -30.50 42.67 -11.70
N MET A 165 -30.78 41.81 -12.67
CA MET A 165 -31.67 42.11 -13.79
C MET A 165 -33.11 42.35 -13.31
N ILE A 166 -33.60 41.52 -12.41
CA ILE A 166 -34.96 41.64 -11.85
C ILE A 166 -35.08 42.96 -11.08
N ASP A 167 -34.10 43.34 -10.28
CA ASP A 167 -34.08 44.57 -9.52
C ASP A 167 -34.03 45.82 -10.46
N ALA A 168 -33.24 45.75 -11.52
CA ALA A 168 -33.15 46.81 -12.51
C ALA A 168 -34.48 47.02 -13.29
N LEU A 169 -35.24 45.93 -13.47
CA LEU A 169 -36.56 46.01 -14.12
C LEU A 169 -37.66 46.52 -13.18
N LYS A 170 -37.57 46.28 -11.88
CA LYS A 170 -38.53 46.75 -10.87
C LYS A 170 -38.36 48.23 -10.54
N ASN A 171 -37.18 48.80 -10.77
CA ASN A 171 -36.86 50.20 -10.47
C ASN A 171 -37.02 51.14 -11.69
N LYS A 172 -37.63 50.67 -12.75
CA LYS A 172 -38.09 51.47 -13.91
C LYS A 172 -39.59 51.65 -13.87
#